data_a84ce997140e7c7899dfb0ece5446339
#
_entry.id   a84ce997140e7c7899dfb0ece5446339
#
_cell.length_a   1.000
_cell.length_b   1.000
_cell.length_c   1.000
_cell.angle_alpha   90.00
_cell.angle_beta   90.00
_cell.angle_gamma   90.00
#
_symmetry.space_group_name_H-M   'P 1'
#
loop_
_entity.id
_entity.type
_entity.pdbx_description
1 polymer ?
#
loop_
_entity_poly.entity_id
_entity_poly.type
_entity_poly.pdbx_seq_one_letter_code
_entity_poly.pdbx_strand_id
1 'polypeptide(L)'
;MVISLFILCFASTLAFSSTNKEQQLEVLSDSISKKIGQKDFIPFYQEYMRLARQQNDTAKIDDAYSQIASHYYRLRNTDSLKVVAYEYMDWCLKHGNVNNRYTQWRQYIQLLTEKGLQDEAMRETELLQ
;
A
#
# COMPACT_ATOMS: atom_id res chain seq x y z
N MET A 1 16.88 -39.63 21.41
CA MET A 1 17.88 -38.96 20.56
C MET A 1 17.34 -38.57 19.18
N VAL A 2 16.56 -39.42 18.53
CA VAL A 2 16.00 -39.13 17.20
C VAL A 2 14.90 -38.04 17.23
N ILE A 3 14.14 -37.94 18.31
CA ILE A 3 13.04 -36.96 18.48
C ILE A 3 13.58 -35.54 18.65
N SER A 4 14.73 -35.38 19.31
CA SER A 4 15.37 -34.06 19.52
C SER A 4 15.89 -33.44 18.21
N LEU A 5 16.41 -34.25 17.29
CA LEU A 5 16.89 -33.80 15.98
C LEU A 5 15.74 -33.39 15.06
N PHE A 6 14.59 -34.04 15.17
CA PHE A 6 13.40 -33.72 14.36
C PHE A 6 12.78 -32.38 14.75
N ILE A 7 12.78 -32.05 16.05
CA ILE A 7 12.25 -30.77 16.55
C ILE A 7 13.13 -29.59 16.11
N LEU A 8 14.46 -29.79 16.08
CA LEU A 8 15.41 -28.78 15.62
C LEU A 8 15.26 -28.48 14.11
N CYS A 9 15.05 -29.53 13.29
CA CYS A 9 14.79 -29.33 11.86
C CYS A 9 13.47 -28.60 11.58
N PHE A 10 12.44 -28.86 12.38
CA PHE A 10 11.13 -28.20 12.21
C PHE A 10 11.18 -26.73 12.57
N ALA A 11 11.87 -26.37 13.65
CA ALA A 11 12.07 -24.97 14.05
C ALA A 11 12.89 -24.18 13.01
N SER A 12 13.93 -24.80 12.44
CA SER A 12 14.72 -24.19 11.36
C SER A 12 13.90 -23.93 10.09
N THR A 13 13.01 -24.84 9.73
CA THR A 13 12.14 -24.72 8.55
C THR A 13 11.12 -23.59 8.72
N LEU A 14 10.54 -23.43 9.92
CA LEU A 14 9.61 -22.35 10.22
C LEU A 14 10.30 -20.97 10.23
N ALA A 15 11.50 -20.85 10.80
CA ALA A 15 12.29 -19.64 10.79
C ALA A 15 12.69 -19.25 9.36
N PHE A 16 13.09 -20.21 8.53
CA PHE A 16 13.44 -20.01 7.14
C PHE A 16 12.23 -19.53 6.31
N SER A 17 11.04 -20.11 6.54
CA SER A 17 9.80 -19.71 5.86
C SER A 17 9.40 -18.27 6.22
N SER A 18 9.55 -17.85 7.48
CA SER A 18 9.27 -16.48 7.92
C SER A 18 10.23 -15.46 7.27
N THR A 19 11.54 -15.74 7.27
CA THR A 19 12.56 -14.91 6.61
C THR A 19 12.32 -14.81 5.11
N ASN A 20 11.90 -15.91 4.47
CA ASN A 20 11.61 -15.92 3.03
C ASN A 20 10.40 -15.03 2.68
N LYS A 21 9.37 -14.99 3.53
CA LYS A 21 8.20 -14.14 3.35
C LYS A 21 8.55 -12.65 3.49
N GLU A 22 9.38 -12.28 4.45
CA GLU A 22 9.88 -10.92 4.60
C GLU A 22 10.70 -10.48 3.38
N GLN A 23 11.60 -11.35 2.90
CA GLN A 23 12.38 -11.10 1.69
C GLN A 23 11.50 -10.95 0.46
N GLN A 24 10.43 -11.73 0.32
CA GLN A 24 9.47 -11.60 -0.77
C GLN A 24 8.80 -10.23 -0.77
N LEU A 25 8.40 -9.73 0.40
CA LEU A 25 7.81 -8.39 0.52
C LEU A 25 8.79 -7.28 0.13
N GLU A 26 10.05 -7.39 0.55
CA GLU A 26 11.08 -6.43 0.17
C GLU A 26 11.32 -6.41 -1.35
N VAL A 27 11.47 -7.58 -1.96
CA VAL A 27 11.66 -7.71 -3.42
C VAL A 27 10.45 -7.15 -4.19
N LEU A 28 9.23 -7.44 -3.73
CA LEU A 28 8.02 -6.92 -4.34
C LEU A 28 7.91 -5.40 -4.20
N SER A 29 8.23 -4.85 -3.02
CA SER A 29 8.23 -3.40 -2.79
C SER A 29 9.17 -2.68 -3.77
N ASP A 30 10.39 -3.18 -3.93
CA ASP A 30 11.36 -2.63 -4.87
C ASP A 30 10.88 -2.75 -6.33
N SER A 31 10.31 -3.89 -6.70
CA SER A 31 9.80 -4.13 -8.05
C SER A 31 8.62 -3.22 -8.39
N ILE A 32 7.70 -3.02 -7.45
CA ILE A 32 6.50 -2.20 -7.62
C ILE A 32 6.89 -0.73 -7.77
N SER A 33 7.83 -0.23 -6.96
CA SER A 33 8.24 1.17 -7.02
C SER A 33 8.80 1.56 -8.40
N LYS A 34 9.44 0.62 -9.08
CA LYS A 34 9.96 0.81 -10.44
C LYS A 34 8.88 0.77 -11.51
N LYS A 35 7.72 0.19 -11.22
CA LYS A 35 6.61 0.01 -12.16
C LYS A 35 5.51 1.06 -12.02
N ILE A 36 5.63 2.00 -11.09
CA ILE A 36 4.66 3.07 -10.89
C ILE A 36 4.43 3.82 -12.22
N GLY A 37 3.16 3.92 -12.64
CA GLY A 37 2.78 4.53 -13.92
C GLY A 37 2.83 3.60 -15.13
N GLN A 38 3.27 2.35 -14.97
CA GLN A 38 3.37 1.37 -16.05
C GLN A 38 2.16 0.41 -16.04
N LYS A 39 1.90 -0.20 -17.20
CA LYS A 39 0.73 -1.07 -17.41
C LYS A 39 0.73 -2.32 -16.53
N ASP A 40 1.90 -2.83 -16.16
CA ASP A 40 2.05 -4.04 -15.36
C ASP A 40 2.13 -3.80 -13.86
N PHE A 41 1.91 -2.56 -13.41
CA PHE A 41 1.95 -2.21 -11.98
C PHE A 41 0.89 -2.96 -11.16
N ILE A 42 -0.36 -3.01 -11.63
CA ILE A 42 -1.50 -3.48 -10.83
C ILE A 42 -1.36 -4.94 -10.37
N PRO A 43 -0.96 -5.92 -11.22
CA PRO A 43 -0.78 -7.30 -10.75
C PRO A 43 0.26 -7.43 -9.63
N PHE A 44 1.38 -6.70 -9.72
CA PHE A 44 2.41 -6.69 -8.68
C PHE A 44 1.91 -6.04 -7.39
N TYR A 45 1.18 -4.93 -7.49
CA TYR A 45 0.56 -4.27 -6.36
C TYR A 45 -0.43 -5.20 -5.64
N GLN A 46 -1.29 -5.89 -6.38
CA GLN A 46 -2.26 -6.80 -5.81
C GLN A 46 -1.59 -7.92 -5.00
N GLU A 47 -0.53 -8.50 -5.53
CA GLU A 47 0.24 -9.54 -4.83
C GLU A 47 0.94 -8.97 -3.58
N TYR A 48 1.55 -7.81 -3.68
CA TYR A 48 2.18 -7.13 -2.55
C TYR A 48 1.18 -6.84 -1.42
N MET A 49 0.05 -6.25 -1.76
CA MET A 49 -1.00 -5.95 -0.78
C MET A 49 -1.56 -7.23 -0.14
N ARG A 50 -1.76 -8.27 -0.96
CA ARG A 50 -2.23 -9.57 -0.48
C ARG A 50 -1.27 -10.16 0.57
N LEU A 51 0.01 -10.17 0.27
CA LEU A 51 1.04 -10.70 1.18
C LEU A 51 1.17 -9.84 2.43
N ALA A 52 1.16 -8.53 2.29
CA ALA A 52 1.23 -7.60 3.42
C ALA A 52 0.05 -7.80 4.38
N ARG A 53 -1.16 -7.97 3.85
CA ARG A 53 -2.36 -8.27 4.64
C ARG A 53 -2.30 -9.64 5.30
N GLN A 54 -1.83 -10.65 4.58
CA GLN A 54 -1.69 -12.00 5.11
C GLN A 54 -0.72 -12.05 6.30
N GLN A 55 0.34 -11.25 6.26
CA GLN A 55 1.33 -11.14 7.34
C GLN A 55 0.93 -10.13 8.41
N ASN A 56 -0.17 -9.43 8.23
CA ASN A 56 -0.63 -8.36 9.11
C ASN A 56 0.46 -7.28 9.32
N ASP A 57 1.22 -6.99 8.27
CA ASP A 57 2.32 -6.02 8.27
C ASP A 57 1.78 -4.63 7.94
N THR A 58 1.47 -3.85 8.97
CA THR A 58 0.86 -2.53 8.84
C THR A 58 1.75 -1.54 8.10
N ALA A 59 3.07 -1.60 8.28
CA ALA A 59 4.01 -0.74 7.56
C ALA A 59 4.01 -1.02 6.05
N LYS A 60 3.95 -2.29 5.66
CA LYS A 60 3.89 -2.70 4.26
C LYS A 60 2.52 -2.40 3.63
N ILE A 61 1.43 -2.52 4.38
CA ILE A 61 0.10 -2.11 3.91
C ILE A 61 0.08 -0.60 3.64
N ASP A 62 0.63 0.19 4.55
CA ASP A 62 0.75 1.64 4.39
C ASP A 62 1.57 2.00 3.15
N ASP A 63 2.71 1.35 2.95
CA ASP A 63 3.56 1.52 1.76
C ASP A 63 2.81 1.16 0.47
N ALA A 64 2.05 0.06 0.48
CA ALA A 64 1.25 -0.35 -0.67
C ALA A 64 0.22 0.72 -1.08
N TYR A 65 -0.46 1.32 -0.11
CA TYR A 65 -1.38 2.42 -0.39
C TYR A 65 -0.67 3.64 -1.00
N SER A 66 0.52 3.97 -0.51
CA SER A 66 1.31 5.07 -1.07
C SER A 66 1.74 4.80 -2.52
N GLN A 67 2.11 3.57 -2.82
CA GLN A 67 2.54 3.19 -4.16
C GLN A 67 1.39 3.21 -5.16
N ILE A 68 0.21 2.69 -4.81
CA ILE A 68 -0.94 2.73 -5.73
C ILE A 68 -1.47 4.15 -5.91
N ALA A 69 -1.44 4.98 -4.88
CA ALA A 69 -1.79 6.38 -5.01
C ALA A 69 -0.85 7.11 -6.00
N SER A 70 0.46 6.88 -5.87
CA SER A 70 1.47 7.41 -6.80
C SER A 70 1.26 6.92 -8.23
N HIS A 71 0.87 5.66 -8.40
CA HIS A 71 0.55 5.09 -9.71
C HIS A 71 -0.59 5.84 -10.39
N TYR A 72 -1.72 5.98 -9.71
CA TYR A 72 -2.87 6.69 -10.27
C TYR A 72 -2.62 8.19 -10.43
N TYR A 73 -1.83 8.79 -9.55
CA TYR A 73 -1.40 10.18 -9.71
C TYR A 73 -0.61 10.38 -11.01
N ARG A 74 0.37 9.51 -11.29
CA ARG A 74 1.15 9.55 -12.54
C ARG A 74 0.30 9.33 -13.78
N LEU A 75 -0.67 8.43 -13.71
CA LEU A 75 -1.63 8.20 -14.79
C LEU A 75 -2.68 9.31 -14.92
N ARG A 76 -2.69 10.26 -13.98
CA ARG A 76 -3.66 11.36 -13.91
C ARG A 76 -5.10 10.85 -13.82
N ASN A 77 -5.28 9.70 -13.17
CA ASN A 77 -6.57 9.04 -12.98
C ASN A 77 -7.20 9.50 -11.65
N THR A 78 -7.98 10.56 -11.72
CA THR A 78 -8.61 11.16 -10.54
C THR A 78 -9.63 10.23 -9.87
N ASP A 79 -10.41 9.49 -10.65
CA ASP A 79 -11.46 8.61 -10.10
C ASP A 79 -10.86 7.49 -9.26
N SER A 80 -9.82 6.82 -9.79
CA SER A 80 -9.13 5.74 -9.07
C SER A 80 -8.35 6.28 -7.86
N LEU A 81 -7.73 7.44 -7.99
CA LEU A 81 -7.00 8.07 -6.88
C LEU A 81 -7.96 8.45 -5.74
N LYS A 82 -9.16 8.93 -6.07
CA LYS A 82 -10.21 9.23 -5.09
C LYS A 82 -10.58 7.97 -4.29
N VAL A 83 -10.80 6.86 -4.96
CA VAL A 83 -11.13 5.58 -4.30
C VAL A 83 -10.02 5.17 -3.34
N VAL A 84 -8.76 5.23 -3.78
CA VAL A 84 -7.60 4.92 -2.93
C VAL A 84 -7.54 5.84 -1.72
N ALA A 85 -7.80 7.13 -1.90
CA ALA A 85 -7.78 8.11 -0.81
C ALA A 85 -8.82 7.78 0.27
N TYR A 86 -10.04 7.40 -0.13
CA TYR A 86 -11.09 6.99 0.80
C TYR A 86 -10.77 5.67 1.51
N GLU A 87 -10.28 4.68 0.77
CA GLU A 87 -9.88 3.38 1.34
C GLU A 87 -8.74 3.53 2.36
N TYR A 88 -7.75 4.35 2.01
CA TYR A 88 -6.64 4.62 2.91
C TYR A 88 -7.09 5.33 4.18
N MET A 89 -7.96 6.32 4.06
CA MET A 89 -8.52 7.03 5.22
C MET A 89 -9.24 6.06 6.16
N ASP A 90 -10.09 5.19 5.62
CA ASP A 90 -10.83 4.18 6.38
C ASP A 90 -9.87 3.21 7.07
N TRP A 91 -8.86 2.74 6.35
CA TRP A 91 -7.84 1.86 6.92
C TRP A 91 -7.08 2.53 8.06
N CYS A 92 -6.66 3.79 7.90
CA CYS A 92 -5.97 4.55 8.94
C CYS A 92 -6.81 4.69 10.22
N LEU A 93 -8.10 4.96 10.07
CA LEU A 93 -9.01 5.09 11.22
C LEU A 93 -9.16 3.76 11.97
N LYS A 94 -9.21 2.65 11.24
CA LYS A 94 -9.35 1.30 11.83
C LYS A 94 -8.07 0.80 12.51
N HIS A 95 -6.90 1.29 12.10
CA HIS A 95 -5.61 0.79 12.58
C HIS A 95 -4.82 1.80 13.43
N GLY A 96 -5.50 2.87 13.88
CA GLY A 96 -4.90 3.86 14.78
C GLY A 96 -3.93 4.84 14.14
N ASN A 97 -3.78 4.84 12.83
CA ASN A 97 -2.91 5.76 12.09
C ASN A 97 -3.64 7.06 11.71
N VAL A 98 -4.29 7.66 12.68
CA VAL A 98 -5.22 8.78 12.46
C VAL A 98 -4.54 10.00 11.84
N ASN A 99 -3.28 10.26 12.21
CA ASN A 99 -2.57 11.45 11.74
C ASN A 99 -2.30 11.42 10.23
N ASN A 100 -2.20 10.26 9.63
CA ASN A 100 -1.89 10.09 8.21
C ASN A 100 -3.12 9.90 7.32
N ARG A 101 -4.33 9.88 7.90
CA ARG A 101 -5.56 9.53 7.17
C ARG A 101 -5.84 10.36 5.92
N TYR A 102 -5.35 11.58 5.85
CA TYR A 102 -5.59 12.48 4.73
C TYR A 102 -4.42 12.57 3.74
N THR A 103 -3.37 11.76 3.90
CA THR A 103 -2.17 11.83 3.06
C THR A 103 -2.52 11.63 1.58
N GLN A 104 -3.27 10.58 1.25
CA GLN A 104 -3.64 10.28 -0.13
C GLN A 104 -4.75 11.21 -0.64
N TRP A 105 -5.57 11.72 0.25
CA TRP A 105 -6.59 12.72 -0.08
C TRP A 105 -5.96 14.02 -0.56
N ARG A 106 -4.91 14.49 0.11
CA ARG A 106 -4.16 15.68 -0.33
C ARG A 106 -3.56 15.48 -1.72
N GLN A 107 -3.05 14.30 -2.01
CA GLN A 107 -2.52 13.96 -3.33
C GLN A 107 -3.63 14.01 -4.39
N TYR A 108 -4.81 13.52 -4.06
CA TYR A 108 -6.00 13.60 -4.93
C TYR A 108 -6.39 15.06 -5.20
N ILE A 109 -6.46 15.90 -4.17
CA ILE A 109 -6.76 17.33 -4.31
C ILE A 109 -5.70 18.03 -5.19
N GLN A 110 -4.43 17.71 -5.00
CA GLN A 110 -3.35 18.22 -5.82
C GLN A 110 -3.55 17.88 -7.30
N LEU A 111 -3.90 16.63 -7.60
CA LEU A 111 -4.16 16.21 -8.97
C LEU A 111 -5.34 16.97 -9.60
N LEU A 112 -6.43 17.15 -8.85
CA LEU A 112 -7.56 17.95 -9.28
C LEU A 112 -7.12 19.38 -9.66
N THR A 113 -6.33 19.99 -8.81
CA THR A 113 -5.80 21.35 -9.03
C THR A 113 -4.93 21.40 -10.29
N GLU A 114 -4.02 20.43 -10.46
CA GLU A 114 -3.14 20.36 -11.64
C GLU A 114 -3.91 20.14 -12.94
N LYS A 115 -5.07 19.48 -12.88
CA LYS A 115 -5.96 19.30 -14.03
C LYS A 115 -6.89 20.47 -14.30
N GLY A 116 -6.81 21.54 -13.50
CA GLY A 116 -7.68 22.72 -13.64
C GLY A 116 -9.08 22.53 -13.08
N LEU A 117 -9.32 21.49 -12.29
CA LEU A 117 -10.61 21.17 -11.67
C LEU A 117 -10.74 21.88 -10.31
N GLN A 118 -10.68 23.22 -10.32
CA GLN A 118 -10.60 24.03 -9.10
C GLN A 118 -11.85 23.89 -8.21
N ASP A 119 -13.03 23.84 -8.79
CA ASP A 119 -14.27 23.74 -8.03
C ASP A 119 -14.37 22.40 -7.28
N GLU A 120 -13.96 21.30 -7.92
CA GLU A 120 -13.87 20.00 -7.26
C GLU A 120 -12.80 20.00 -6.16
N ALA A 121 -11.62 20.56 -6.45
CA ALA A 121 -10.54 20.65 -5.47
C ALA A 121 -10.98 21.43 -4.23
N MET A 122 -11.71 22.51 -4.39
CA MET A 122 -12.26 23.31 -3.29
C MET A 122 -13.28 22.50 -2.47
N ARG A 123 -14.22 21.83 -3.12
CA ARG A 123 -15.20 20.97 -2.42
C ARG A 123 -14.53 19.90 -1.60
N GLU A 124 -13.53 19.21 -2.18
CA GLU A 124 -12.80 18.15 -1.47
C GLU A 124 -11.97 18.69 -0.30
N THR A 125 -11.42 19.91 -0.45
CA THR A 125 -10.70 20.59 0.64
C THR A 125 -11.62 20.91 1.81
N GLU A 126 -12.85 21.38 1.54
CA GLU A 126 -13.85 21.67 2.57
C GLU A 126 -14.23 20.43 3.36
N LEU A 127 -14.28 19.26 2.72
CA LEU A 127 -14.59 18.01 3.38
C LEU A 127 -13.52 17.58 4.41
N LEU A 128 -12.27 18.08 4.27
CA LEU A 128 -11.19 17.79 5.22
C LEU A 128 -11.21 18.68 6.47
N GLN A 129 -12.00 19.69 6.48
CA GLN A 129 -12.15 20.59 7.63
C GLN A 129 -13.23 20.10 8.58
#